data_12516782b25956fd17b5816bbd85f3c1
#
_entry.id   12516782b25956fd17b5816bbd85f3c1
#
_cell.length_a   1.000
_cell.length_b   1.000
_cell.length_c   1.000
_cell.angle_alpha   90.00
_cell.angle_beta   90.00
_cell.angle_gamma   90.00
#
_symmetry.space_group_name_H-M   'P 1'
#
loop_
_entity.id
_entity.type
_entity.pdbx_description
1 polymer ?
#
loop_
_entity_poly.entity_id
_entity_poly.type
_entity_poly.pdbx_seq_one_letter_code
_entity_poly.pdbx_strand_id
1 'polypeptide(L)'
;MAHDVNHAAPSEQGVPADGDPRQADPRALQGLLQRHAAEVAALKREILEARKAATLGELLGTTTHEFNNALTTILNYAKLGLRHKDAPTRDKALERILSAGTRAARITSSVLGMSRSRSHRFEPTDLAAVVEDVLVLLEREMSKYRIQVEREIHPVPRVSANPGQLQQVLLNLLVNARQAMPQGGRLIVRLTHDAALGTVDLTVRDTGCGMTPDVMRRMFDAGFSTKDGPDETGKGGSGLGLSACRDIVEGHRGRIRVESAVGRGTAITIRLPLMAPAAAA
;
A
#
# COMPACT_ATOMS: atom_id res chain seq x y z
N MET A 1 -71.13 -49.25 -6.79
CA MET A 1 -71.18 -47.90 -6.35
C MET A 1 -69.96 -47.17 -6.88
N ALA A 2 -70.14 -46.39 -7.93
CA ALA A 2 -69.15 -45.68 -8.64
C ALA A 2 -68.85 -44.36 -7.94
N HIS A 3 -67.61 -43.96 -7.78
CA HIS A 3 -67.20 -42.61 -7.47
C HIS A 3 -66.26 -42.16 -8.59
N ASP A 4 -66.81 -41.28 -9.41
CA ASP A 4 -66.13 -40.42 -10.34
C ASP A 4 -65.21 -39.43 -9.60
N VAL A 5 -63.94 -39.39 -9.94
CA VAL A 5 -63.05 -38.30 -9.54
C VAL A 5 -62.58 -37.60 -10.82
N ASN A 6 -63.16 -36.46 -11.03
CA ASN A 6 -62.92 -35.52 -12.08
C ASN A 6 -61.49 -34.92 -11.93
N HIS A 7 -60.56 -35.26 -12.82
CA HIS A 7 -59.24 -34.65 -12.89
C HIS A 7 -59.30 -33.45 -13.84
N ALA A 8 -59.45 -32.26 -13.28
CA ALA A 8 -59.21 -31.00 -13.99
C ALA A 8 -57.73 -30.82 -14.24
N ALA A 9 -57.33 -30.75 -15.50
CA ALA A 9 -55.99 -30.35 -15.91
C ALA A 9 -55.67 -28.92 -15.53
N PRO A 10 -54.45 -28.60 -15.07
CA PRO A 10 -54.05 -27.23 -14.86
C PRO A 10 -53.77 -26.56 -16.21
N SER A 11 -54.43 -25.42 -16.39
CA SER A 11 -54.24 -24.52 -17.52
C SER A 11 -52.78 -24.11 -17.69
N GLU A 12 -52.19 -24.38 -18.83
CA GLU A 12 -50.89 -23.84 -19.27
C GLU A 12 -50.96 -22.29 -19.26
N GLN A 13 -50.34 -21.69 -18.25
CA GLN A 13 -50.01 -20.28 -18.31
C GLN A 13 -48.84 -20.09 -19.28
N GLY A 14 -49.17 -19.42 -20.39
CA GLY A 14 -48.21 -19.14 -21.46
C GLY A 14 -46.93 -18.47 -20.97
N VAL A 15 -45.84 -19.11 -21.30
CA VAL A 15 -44.50 -18.49 -21.27
C VAL A 15 -44.54 -17.30 -22.23
N PRO A 16 -44.19 -16.09 -21.80
CA PRO A 16 -44.11 -14.97 -22.73
C PRO A 16 -42.98 -15.25 -23.71
N ALA A 17 -43.35 -15.19 -25.02
CA ALA A 17 -42.47 -15.39 -26.13
C ALA A 17 -41.24 -14.47 -26.06
N ASP A 18 -40.08 -15.04 -26.39
CA ASP A 18 -38.80 -14.41 -26.64
C ASP A 18 -38.93 -13.00 -27.23
N GLY A 19 -38.64 -11.99 -26.43
CA GLY A 19 -38.30 -10.68 -26.92
C GLY A 19 -36.96 -10.75 -27.62
N ASP A 20 -36.95 -10.36 -28.91
CA ASP A 20 -35.72 -10.26 -29.72
C ASP A 20 -34.63 -9.51 -28.94
N PRO A 21 -33.46 -10.13 -28.62
CA PRO A 21 -32.40 -9.50 -27.87
C PRO A 21 -31.83 -8.24 -28.54
N ARG A 22 -32.26 -7.92 -29.74
CA ARG A 22 -31.90 -6.71 -30.48
C ARG A 22 -32.74 -5.48 -30.14
N GLN A 23 -33.77 -5.60 -29.28
CA GLN A 23 -34.66 -4.49 -28.85
C GLN A 23 -34.41 -4.02 -27.40
N ALA A 24 -33.28 -4.37 -26.80
CA ALA A 24 -32.94 -3.82 -25.50
C ALA A 24 -32.80 -2.27 -25.63
N ASP A 25 -33.63 -1.53 -24.89
CA ASP A 25 -33.58 -0.09 -24.84
C ASP A 25 -32.15 0.38 -24.49
N PRO A 26 -31.46 1.14 -25.33
CA PRO A 26 -30.10 1.59 -25.11
C PRO A 26 -29.96 2.34 -23.77
N ARG A 27 -31.03 3.01 -23.30
CA ARG A 27 -31.05 3.72 -22.02
C ARG A 27 -31.09 2.75 -20.84
N ALA A 28 -31.88 1.67 -20.94
CA ALA A 28 -31.93 0.62 -19.93
C ALA A 28 -30.59 -0.11 -19.80
N LEU A 29 -29.97 -0.44 -20.94
CA LEU A 29 -28.63 -1.07 -20.96
C LEU A 29 -27.56 -0.13 -20.37
N GLN A 30 -27.59 1.14 -20.71
CA GLN A 30 -26.67 2.14 -20.16
C GLN A 30 -26.85 2.32 -18.64
N GLY A 31 -28.09 2.32 -18.16
CA GLY A 31 -28.41 2.35 -16.72
C GLY A 31 -27.90 1.10 -15.98
N LEU A 32 -28.01 -0.08 -16.59
CA LEU A 32 -27.50 -1.33 -16.06
C LEU A 32 -25.97 -1.30 -15.98
N LEU A 33 -25.30 -0.89 -17.05
CA LEU A 33 -23.84 -0.76 -17.10
C LEU A 33 -23.33 0.23 -16.03
N GLN A 34 -24.02 1.35 -15.83
CA GLN A 34 -23.65 2.32 -14.78
C GLN A 34 -23.81 1.73 -13.37
N ARG A 35 -24.89 0.98 -13.11
CA ARG A 35 -25.07 0.28 -11.82
C ARG A 35 -24.00 -0.74 -11.57
N HIS A 36 -23.71 -1.60 -12.54
CA HIS A 36 -22.62 -2.58 -12.39
C HIS A 36 -21.26 -1.94 -12.24
N ALA A 37 -20.98 -0.86 -12.98
CA ALA A 37 -19.73 -0.11 -12.81
C ALA A 37 -19.59 0.48 -11.40
N ALA A 38 -20.69 1.02 -10.84
CA ALA A 38 -20.71 1.54 -9.47
C ALA A 38 -20.54 0.43 -8.42
N GLU A 39 -21.17 -0.72 -8.62
CA GLU A 39 -21.07 -1.90 -7.74
C GLU A 39 -19.63 -2.47 -7.77
N VAL A 40 -19.06 -2.64 -8.95
CA VAL A 40 -17.66 -3.05 -9.10
C VAL A 40 -16.70 -2.06 -8.44
N ALA A 41 -16.96 -0.75 -8.57
CA ALA A 41 -16.14 0.27 -7.90
C ALA A 41 -16.30 0.24 -6.37
N ALA A 42 -17.48 -0.10 -5.86
CA ALA A 42 -17.72 -0.27 -4.42
C ALA A 42 -17.01 -1.51 -3.89
N LEU A 43 -17.17 -2.66 -4.56
CA LEU A 43 -16.48 -3.91 -4.19
C LEU A 43 -14.96 -3.78 -4.25
N LYS A 44 -14.41 -3.10 -5.25
CA LYS A 44 -12.97 -2.81 -5.33
C LYS A 44 -12.49 -1.99 -4.13
N ARG A 45 -13.27 -1.01 -3.67
CA ARG A 45 -12.96 -0.21 -2.48
C ARG A 45 -12.98 -1.07 -1.21
N GLU A 46 -14.00 -1.89 -1.05
CA GLU A 46 -14.13 -2.79 0.10
C GLU A 46 -12.98 -3.79 0.17
N ILE A 47 -12.62 -4.42 -0.95
CA ILE A 47 -11.46 -5.31 -1.04
C ILE A 47 -10.16 -4.57 -0.72
N LEU A 48 -10.01 -3.32 -1.16
CA LEU A 48 -8.82 -2.51 -0.88
C LEU A 48 -8.71 -2.17 0.62
N GLU A 49 -9.83 -1.82 1.26
CA GLU A 49 -9.88 -1.56 2.71
C GLU A 49 -9.63 -2.84 3.53
N ALA A 50 -10.23 -3.96 3.15
CA ALA A 50 -9.98 -5.25 3.80
C ALA A 50 -8.49 -5.65 3.70
N ARG A 51 -7.85 -5.41 2.56
CA ARG A 51 -6.42 -5.66 2.36
C ARG A 51 -5.54 -4.74 3.16
N LYS A 52 -5.86 -3.44 3.18
CA LYS A 52 -5.18 -2.49 4.03
C LYS A 52 -5.22 -2.95 5.49
N ALA A 53 -6.39 -3.41 5.95
CA ALA A 53 -6.54 -3.98 7.29
C ALA A 53 -5.71 -5.27 7.47
N ALA A 54 -5.67 -6.16 6.48
CA ALA A 54 -4.87 -7.39 6.55
C ALA A 54 -3.36 -7.11 6.56
N THR A 55 -2.88 -6.22 5.67
CA THR A 55 -1.48 -5.79 5.66
C THR A 55 -1.11 -5.07 6.95
N LEU A 56 -2.00 -4.22 7.45
CA LEU A 56 -1.84 -3.55 8.75
C LEU A 56 -1.83 -4.58 9.90
N GLY A 57 -2.68 -5.61 9.86
CA GLY A 57 -2.70 -6.70 10.84
C GLY A 57 -1.38 -7.49 10.89
N GLU A 58 -0.80 -7.76 9.72
CA GLU A 58 0.52 -8.41 9.63
C GLU A 58 1.63 -7.53 10.20
N LEU A 59 1.61 -6.25 9.84
CA LEU A 59 2.55 -5.27 10.37
C LEU A 59 2.32 -5.01 11.87
N LEU A 60 1.07 -5.02 12.37
CA LEU A 60 0.76 -4.87 13.78
C LEU A 60 1.40 -5.96 14.63
N GLY A 61 1.45 -7.20 14.16
CA GLY A 61 2.17 -8.27 14.87
C GLY A 61 3.65 -7.93 15.06
N THR A 62 4.33 -7.55 13.98
CA THR A 62 5.74 -7.14 13.99
C THR A 62 5.93 -5.82 14.76
N THR A 63 5.03 -4.86 14.56
CA THR A 63 5.05 -3.53 15.18
C THR A 63 4.83 -3.62 16.70
N THR A 64 3.93 -4.51 17.16
CA THR A 64 3.72 -4.76 18.61
C THR A 64 5.00 -5.29 19.26
N HIS A 65 5.70 -6.20 18.59
CA HIS A 65 7.00 -6.68 19.08
C HIS A 65 8.06 -5.57 19.10
N GLU A 66 8.11 -4.70 18.10
CA GLU A 66 9.04 -3.58 18.08
C GLU A 66 8.73 -2.53 19.13
N PHE A 67 7.45 -2.24 19.33
CA PHE A 67 7.02 -1.34 20.40
C PHE A 67 7.41 -1.89 21.77
N ASN A 68 7.15 -3.18 22.03
CA ASN A 68 7.55 -3.84 23.28
C ASN A 68 9.07 -3.86 23.45
N ASN A 69 9.85 -4.05 22.38
CA ASN A 69 11.31 -3.99 22.41
C ASN A 69 11.81 -2.57 22.76
N ALA A 70 11.18 -1.53 22.20
CA ALA A 70 11.49 -0.15 22.53
C ALA A 70 11.19 0.15 24.01
N LEU A 71 10.02 -0.27 24.51
CA LEU A 71 9.67 -0.14 25.93
C LEU A 71 10.65 -0.90 26.84
N THR A 72 11.01 -2.13 26.48
CA THR A 72 11.99 -2.93 27.22
C THR A 72 13.35 -2.24 27.26
N THR A 73 13.78 -1.66 26.15
CA THR A 73 15.02 -0.88 26.08
C THR A 73 14.95 0.33 26.99
N ILE A 74 13.86 1.12 26.94
CA ILE A 74 13.64 2.27 27.83
C ILE A 74 13.73 1.85 29.30
N LEU A 75 13.01 0.79 29.69
CA LEU A 75 12.98 0.31 31.06
C LEU A 75 14.36 -0.19 31.54
N ASN A 76 15.09 -0.93 30.70
CA ASN A 76 16.41 -1.44 31.06
C ASN A 76 17.45 -0.33 31.24
N TYR A 77 17.47 0.65 30.30
CA TYR A 77 18.39 1.77 30.43
C TYR A 77 17.99 2.76 31.54
N ALA A 78 16.69 2.94 31.80
CA ALA A 78 16.25 3.69 32.99
C ALA A 78 16.74 3.05 34.28
N LYS A 79 16.60 1.71 34.44
CA LYS A 79 17.13 0.96 35.60
C LYS A 79 18.65 1.08 35.69
N LEU A 80 19.36 1.03 34.55
CA LEU A 80 20.82 1.19 34.51
C LEU A 80 21.22 2.59 34.99
N GLY A 81 20.61 3.66 34.45
CA GLY A 81 20.88 5.02 34.85
C GLY A 81 20.55 5.34 36.31
N LEU A 82 19.56 4.63 36.90
CA LEU A 82 19.25 4.76 38.34
C LEU A 82 20.27 4.04 39.24
N ARG A 83 20.87 2.94 38.76
CA ARG A 83 21.87 2.15 39.55
C ARG A 83 23.27 2.79 39.50
N HIS A 84 23.63 3.40 38.39
CA HIS A 84 24.95 4.01 38.20
C HIS A 84 24.90 5.52 38.45
N LYS A 85 25.83 6.00 39.28
CA LYS A 85 25.90 7.44 39.66
C LYS A 85 26.88 8.25 38.80
N ASP A 86 27.73 7.55 38.02
CA ASP A 86 28.69 8.19 37.10
C ASP A 86 27.99 8.83 35.90
N ALA A 87 28.42 10.05 35.55
CA ALA A 87 27.82 10.83 34.50
C ALA A 87 27.88 10.13 33.13
N PRO A 88 29.01 9.54 32.66
CA PRO A 88 29.07 8.90 31.35
C PRO A 88 28.08 7.76 31.18
N THR A 89 27.87 6.91 32.18
CA THR A 89 26.90 5.80 32.12
C THR A 89 25.47 6.32 32.08
N ARG A 90 25.17 7.37 32.85
CA ARG A 90 23.83 8.01 32.85
C ARG A 90 23.52 8.70 31.54
N ASP A 91 24.47 9.42 30.98
CA ASP A 91 24.30 10.12 29.73
C ASP A 91 24.03 9.12 28.59
N LYS A 92 24.82 8.06 28.51
CA LYS A 92 24.58 6.95 27.56
C LYS A 92 23.21 6.27 27.77
N ALA A 93 22.77 6.12 29.00
CA ALA A 93 21.46 5.55 29.31
C ALA A 93 20.35 6.48 28.83
N LEU A 94 20.46 7.80 29.05
CA LEU A 94 19.50 8.80 28.58
C LEU A 94 19.42 8.86 27.05
N GLU A 95 20.57 8.83 26.36
CA GLU A 95 20.60 8.77 24.87
C GLU A 95 19.86 7.55 24.35
N ARG A 96 20.07 6.38 24.95
CA ARG A 96 19.39 5.14 24.57
C ARG A 96 17.89 5.19 24.83
N ILE A 97 17.47 5.78 25.95
CA ILE A 97 16.06 6.00 26.27
C ILE A 97 15.42 6.93 25.24
N LEU A 98 16.07 8.06 24.93
CA LEU A 98 15.59 9.03 23.96
C LEU A 98 15.44 8.39 22.57
N SER A 99 16.46 7.65 22.12
CA SER A 99 16.44 6.93 20.83
C SER A 99 15.30 5.91 20.78
N ALA A 100 15.14 5.09 21.81
CA ALA A 100 14.07 4.09 21.87
C ALA A 100 12.68 4.74 21.94
N GLY A 101 12.52 5.83 22.70
CA GLY A 101 11.27 6.60 22.81
C GLY A 101 10.88 7.24 21.48
N THR A 102 11.84 7.84 20.77
CA THR A 102 11.64 8.42 19.44
C THR A 102 11.21 7.34 18.42
N ARG A 103 11.84 6.16 18.49
CA ARG A 103 11.44 5.03 17.64
C ARG A 103 10.01 4.56 17.93
N ALA A 104 9.64 4.39 19.20
CA ALA A 104 8.28 4.03 19.59
C ALA A 104 7.24 5.04 19.12
N ALA A 105 7.53 6.34 19.24
CA ALA A 105 6.66 7.41 18.77
C ALA A 105 6.46 7.37 17.24
N ARG A 106 7.52 7.14 16.47
CA ARG A 106 7.42 6.98 15.00
C ARG A 106 6.57 5.78 14.61
N ILE A 107 6.78 4.62 15.25
CA ILE A 107 5.97 3.42 15.01
C ILE A 107 4.48 3.73 15.25
N THR A 108 4.15 4.36 16.37
CA THR A 108 2.76 4.73 16.70
C THR A 108 2.17 5.71 15.68
N SER A 109 2.94 6.74 15.29
CA SER A 109 2.49 7.74 14.31
C SER A 109 2.23 7.11 12.93
N SER A 110 3.08 6.19 12.49
CA SER A 110 2.93 5.50 11.21
C SER A 110 1.68 4.61 11.19
N VAL A 111 1.42 3.86 12.26
CA VAL A 111 0.21 3.03 12.40
C VAL A 111 -1.05 3.91 12.41
N LEU A 112 -1.04 5.01 13.17
CA LEU A 112 -2.15 5.96 13.23
C LEU A 112 -2.36 6.68 11.90
N GLY A 113 -1.29 7.04 11.19
CA GLY A 113 -1.33 7.64 9.85
C GLY A 113 -2.06 6.73 8.85
N MET A 114 -1.74 5.45 8.86
CA MET A 114 -2.41 4.43 8.03
C MET A 114 -3.90 4.25 8.40
N SER A 115 -4.24 4.35 9.68
CA SER A 115 -5.63 4.27 10.17
C SER A 115 -6.44 5.54 9.82
N ARG A 116 -5.82 6.73 9.86
CA ARG A 116 -6.45 8.02 9.56
C ARG A 116 -6.71 8.28 8.08
N SER A 117 -6.27 7.41 7.17
CA SER A 117 -6.47 7.53 5.71
C SER A 117 -7.95 7.61 5.26
N ARG A 118 -8.91 7.72 6.20
CA ARG A 118 -10.33 7.98 5.91
C ARG A 118 -10.62 9.42 5.47
N SER A 119 -9.73 10.38 5.71
CA SER A 119 -9.90 11.72 5.15
C SER A 119 -9.27 11.76 3.76
N HIS A 120 -10.08 11.99 2.73
CA HIS A 120 -9.63 12.22 1.35
C HIS A 120 -9.01 13.62 1.17
N ARG A 121 -8.46 14.21 2.24
CA ARG A 121 -7.91 15.56 2.20
C ARG A 121 -6.49 15.55 1.67
N PHE A 122 -6.27 16.41 0.68
CA PHE A 122 -4.94 16.78 0.22
C PHE A 122 -4.40 17.89 1.13
N GLU A 123 -3.17 17.74 1.56
CA GLU A 123 -2.50 18.72 2.43
C GLU A 123 -1.02 18.88 2.03
N PRO A 124 -0.36 20.01 2.41
CA PRO A 124 1.06 20.17 2.18
C PRO A 124 1.86 19.09 2.91
N THR A 125 2.32 18.10 2.16
CA THR A 125 2.93 16.87 2.68
C THR A 125 4.45 16.89 2.49
N ASP A 126 5.18 16.56 3.54
CA ASP A 126 6.61 16.28 3.51
C ASP A 126 6.84 14.82 3.13
N LEU A 127 7.30 14.58 1.90
CA LEU A 127 7.54 13.23 1.40
C LEU A 127 8.72 12.54 2.08
N ALA A 128 9.72 13.29 2.54
CA ALA A 128 10.85 12.69 3.27
C ALA A 128 10.36 12.06 4.58
N ALA A 129 9.49 12.77 5.32
CA ALA A 129 8.88 12.26 6.54
C ALA A 129 8.02 11.00 6.25
N VAL A 130 7.22 11.01 5.18
CA VAL A 130 6.41 9.84 4.77
C VAL A 130 7.29 8.63 4.46
N VAL A 131 8.41 8.83 3.75
CA VAL A 131 9.36 7.76 3.41
C VAL A 131 9.99 7.18 4.68
N GLU A 132 10.50 8.03 5.57
CA GLU A 132 11.15 7.59 6.80
C GLU A 132 10.18 6.82 7.71
N ASP A 133 8.94 7.28 7.85
CA ASP A 133 7.94 6.61 8.66
C ASP A 133 7.67 5.18 8.18
N VAL A 134 7.56 4.97 6.86
CA VAL A 134 7.31 3.63 6.31
C VAL A 134 8.56 2.75 6.38
N LEU A 135 9.76 3.32 6.17
CA LEU A 135 11.01 2.56 6.28
C LEU A 135 11.25 2.07 7.71
N VAL A 136 10.91 2.87 8.73
CA VAL A 136 10.99 2.46 10.15
C VAL A 136 10.09 1.26 10.42
N LEU A 137 8.87 1.23 9.85
CA LEU A 137 7.94 0.10 10.02
C LEU A 137 8.48 -1.22 9.43
N LEU A 138 9.20 -1.12 8.32
CA LEU A 138 9.68 -2.30 7.58
C LEU A 138 11.13 -2.68 7.90
N GLU A 139 11.83 -1.93 8.74
CA GLU A 139 13.26 -2.12 9.03
C GLU A 139 13.56 -3.56 9.47
N ARG A 140 12.76 -4.10 10.39
CA ARG A 140 12.93 -5.46 10.89
C ARG A 140 12.63 -6.52 9.83
N GLU A 141 11.58 -6.32 9.04
CA GLU A 141 11.24 -7.21 7.94
C GLU A 141 12.36 -7.23 6.90
N MET A 142 12.90 -6.08 6.52
CA MET A 142 14.03 -6.00 5.61
C MET A 142 15.26 -6.71 6.18
N SER A 143 15.57 -6.48 7.46
CA SER A 143 16.68 -7.16 8.15
C SER A 143 16.49 -8.67 8.22
N LYS A 144 15.28 -9.16 8.52
CA LYS A 144 14.94 -10.59 8.57
C LYS A 144 15.22 -11.29 7.23
N TYR A 145 14.93 -10.61 6.12
CA TYR A 145 15.18 -11.13 4.77
C TYR A 145 16.55 -10.73 4.22
N ARG A 146 17.48 -10.23 5.05
CA ARG A 146 18.85 -9.82 4.66
C ARG A 146 18.87 -8.78 3.54
N ILE A 147 17.91 -7.86 3.54
CA ILE A 147 17.81 -6.78 2.56
C ILE A 147 18.48 -5.54 3.14
N GLN A 148 19.49 -5.03 2.45
CA GLN A 148 20.14 -3.76 2.77
C GLN A 148 19.32 -2.62 2.21
N VAL A 149 18.91 -1.68 3.07
CA VAL A 149 18.14 -0.50 2.68
C VAL A 149 19.07 0.70 2.55
N GLU A 150 19.21 1.21 1.35
CA GLU A 150 19.96 2.43 1.04
C GLU A 150 18.97 3.61 0.90
N ARG A 151 19.25 4.71 1.60
CA ARG A 151 18.40 5.91 1.63
C ARG A 151 19.10 7.04 0.91
N GLU A 152 18.56 7.46 -0.22
CA GLU A 152 19.04 8.60 -1.01
C GLU A 152 17.97 9.71 -0.96
N ILE A 153 17.76 10.26 0.23
CA ILE A 153 16.70 11.23 0.49
C ILE A 153 17.29 12.64 0.40
N HIS A 154 17.03 13.29 -0.72
CA HIS A 154 17.40 14.71 -0.90
C HIS A 154 16.28 15.63 -0.40
N PRO A 155 16.64 16.86 0.03
CA PRO A 155 15.63 17.85 0.35
C PRO A 155 14.73 18.14 -0.84
N VAL A 156 13.41 18.05 -0.65
CA VAL A 156 12.42 18.31 -1.70
C VAL A 156 11.34 19.27 -1.17
N PRO A 157 10.73 20.06 -2.02
CA PRO A 157 9.58 20.87 -1.63
C PRO A 157 8.38 19.99 -1.22
N ARG A 158 7.50 20.55 -0.39
CA ARG A 158 6.24 19.89 -0.05
C ARG A 158 5.34 19.74 -1.27
N VAL A 159 4.65 18.60 -1.36
CA VAL A 159 3.66 18.33 -2.40
C VAL A 159 2.24 18.38 -1.81
N SER A 160 1.25 18.72 -2.63
CA SER A 160 -0.16 18.58 -2.22
C SER A 160 -0.55 17.11 -2.33
N ALA A 161 -0.69 16.42 -1.21
CA ALA A 161 -0.93 14.99 -1.20
C ALA A 161 -1.76 14.55 0.02
N ASN A 162 -2.31 13.34 -0.07
CA ASN A 162 -2.83 12.61 1.07
C ASN A 162 -1.71 11.71 1.64
N PRO A 163 -1.14 12.04 2.80
CA PRO A 163 0.02 11.30 3.33
C PRO A 163 -0.30 9.83 3.58
N GLY A 164 -1.50 9.49 4.05
CA GLY A 164 -1.89 8.09 4.28
C GLY A 164 -2.01 7.27 3.00
N GLN A 165 -2.44 7.88 1.89
CA GLN A 165 -2.47 7.21 0.59
C GLN A 165 -1.04 7.00 0.05
N LEU A 166 -0.15 7.98 0.21
CA LEU A 166 1.25 7.82 -0.20
C LEU A 166 2.00 6.81 0.68
N GLN A 167 1.73 6.75 1.99
CA GLN A 167 2.23 5.69 2.86
C GLN A 167 1.79 4.31 2.35
N GLN A 168 0.53 4.15 1.94
CA GLN A 168 0.01 2.91 1.37
C GLN A 168 0.72 2.52 0.08
N VAL A 169 0.92 3.48 -0.83
CA VAL A 169 1.68 3.25 -2.07
C VAL A 169 3.09 2.77 -1.75
N LEU A 170 3.81 3.50 -0.91
CA LEU A 170 5.18 3.17 -0.54
C LEU A 170 5.27 1.79 0.13
N LEU A 171 4.35 1.49 1.06
CA LEU A 171 4.28 0.19 1.70
C LEU A 171 4.10 -0.95 0.68
N ASN A 172 3.16 -0.79 -0.26
CA ASN A 172 2.94 -1.79 -1.31
C ASN A 172 4.19 -2.02 -2.16
N LEU A 173 4.90 -0.94 -2.53
CA LEU A 173 6.13 -1.04 -3.31
C LEU A 173 7.25 -1.74 -2.53
N LEU A 174 7.45 -1.40 -1.26
CA LEU A 174 8.48 -1.98 -0.41
C LEU A 174 8.20 -3.46 -0.10
N VAL A 175 6.95 -3.83 0.16
CA VAL A 175 6.55 -5.24 0.35
C VAL A 175 6.79 -6.05 -0.93
N ASN A 176 6.45 -5.50 -2.10
CA ASN A 176 6.71 -6.16 -3.38
C ASN A 176 8.21 -6.32 -3.64
N ALA A 177 9.02 -5.30 -3.37
CA ALA A 177 10.47 -5.36 -3.48
C ALA A 177 11.06 -6.46 -2.56
N ARG A 178 10.62 -6.54 -1.28
CA ARG A 178 11.02 -7.61 -0.36
C ARG A 178 10.68 -8.99 -0.93
N GLN A 179 9.46 -9.16 -1.45
CA GLN A 179 9.02 -10.43 -2.01
C GLN A 179 9.80 -10.84 -3.27
N ALA A 180 10.29 -9.86 -4.05
CA ALA A 180 11.16 -10.10 -5.21
C ALA A 180 12.59 -10.51 -4.80
N MET A 181 12.97 -10.35 -3.53
CA MET A 181 14.31 -10.63 -2.98
C MET A 181 14.27 -11.69 -1.85
N PRO A 182 13.79 -12.92 -2.09
CA PRO A 182 13.64 -13.93 -1.03
C PRO A 182 14.97 -14.36 -0.39
N GLN A 183 16.08 -14.23 -1.11
CA GLN A 183 17.42 -14.58 -0.63
C GLN A 183 18.22 -13.38 -0.14
N GLY A 184 17.59 -12.21 -0.02
CA GLY A 184 18.25 -10.94 0.31
C GLY A 184 18.59 -10.12 -0.94
N GLY A 185 19.16 -8.94 -0.72
CA GLY A 185 19.50 -8.02 -1.78
C GLY A 185 19.63 -6.58 -1.29
N ARG A 186 19.57 -5.64 -2.24
CA ARG A 186 19.59 -4.20 -1.96
C ARG A 186 18.29 -3.55 -2.38
N LEU A 187 17.81 -2.67 -1.52
CA LEU A 187 16.63 -1.83 -1.74
C LEU A 187 17.07 -0.37 -1.63
N ILE A 188 16.96 0.38 -2.71
CA ILE A 188 17.32 1.80 -2.76
C ILE A 188 16.02 2.59 -2.79
N VAL A 189 15.85 3.50 -1.82
CA VAL A 189 14.75 4.47 -1.81
C VAL A 189 15.35 5.84 -2.04
N ARG A 190 14.98 6.43 -3.18
CA ARG A 190 15.51 7.73 -3.61
C ARG A 190 14.38 8.74 -3.70
N LEU A 191 14.62 9.94 -3.15
CA LEU A 191 13.72 11.08 -3.25
C LEU A 191 14.49 12.26 -3.86
N THR A 192 14.00 12.78 -4.99
CA THR A 192 14.65 13.87 -5.71
C THR A 192 13.63 14.90 -6.20
N HIS A 193 14.09 16.13 -6.38
CA HIS A 193 13.32 17.22 -6.95
C HIS A 193 13.83 17.55 -8.35
N ASP A 194 12.94 17.57 -9.33
CA ASP A 194 13.20 18.06 -10.68
C ASP A 194 12.65 19.49 -10.78
N ALA A 195 13.53 20.47 -10.61
CA ALA A 195 13.13 21.88 -10.65
C ALA A 195 12.67 22.34 -12.04
N ALA A 196 13.18 21.72 -13.12
CA ALA A 196 12.80 22.07 -14.48
C ALA A 196 11.37 21.61 -14.81
N LEU A 197 10.97 20.46 -14.28
CA LEU A 197 9.63 19.93 -14.47
C LEU A 197 8.65 20.32 -13.36
N GLY A 198 9.13 20.94 -12.27
CA GLY A 198 8.31 21.26 -11.09
C GLY A 198 7.72 20.02 -10.44
N THR A 199 8.50 18.94 -10.32
CA THR A 199 8.03 17.64 -9.81
C THR A 199 8.97 17.09 -8.77
N VAL A 200 8.44 16.19 -7.93
CA VAL A 200 9.21 15.35 -7.01
C VAL A 200 9.10 13.91 -7.45
N ASP A 201 10.24 13.24 -7.56
CA ASP A 201 10.35 11.83 -7.92
C ASP A 201 10.71 10.99 -6.68
N LEU A 202 9.85 10.04 -6.36
CA LEU A 202 10.10 8.98 -5.36
C LEU A 202 10.35 7.67 -6.09
N THR A 203 11.56 7.14 -5.99
CA THR A 203 11.99 5.91 -6.65
C THR A 203 12.25 4.82 -5.61
N VAL A 204 11.65 3.66 -5.81
CA VAL A 204 11.94 2.42 -5.09
C VAL A 204 12.58 1.45 -6.06
N ARG A 205 13.84 1.07 -5.80
CA ARG A 205 14.61 0.15 -6.64
C ARG A 205 15.07 -1.04 -5.83
N ASP A 206 14.77 -2.24 -6.31
CA ASP A 206 15.22 -3.51 -5.77
C ASP A 206 16.22 -4.20 -6.71
N THR A 207 16.98 -5.15 -6.17
CA THR A 207 17.87 -6.05 -6.92
C THR A 207 17.29 -7.46 -7.00
N GLY A 208 15.98 -7.59 -7.02
CA GLY A 208 15.27 -8.86 -7.04
C GLY A 208 15.24 -9.56 -8.39
N CYS A 209 14.30 -10.49 -8.53
CA CYS A 209 14.16 -11.30 -9.75
C CYS A 209 13.82 -10.51 -11.02
N GLY A 210 13.30 -9.28 -10.88
CA GLY A 210 12.84 -8.48 -12.01
C GLY A 210 11.59 -9.05 -12.68
N MET A 211 11.22 -8.46 -13.82
CA MET A 211 10.02 -8.79 -14.58
C MET A 211 10.31 -8.96 -16.06
N THR A 212 9.58 -9.88 -16.72
CA THR A 212 9.54 -9.98 -18.17
C THR A 212 8.72 -8.81 -18.78
N PRO A 213 8.90 -8.49 -20.07
CA PRO A 213 8.09 -7.45 -20.72
C PRO A 213 6.58 -7.72 -20.65
N ASP A 214 6.16 -9.00 -20.66
CA ASP A 214 4.75 -9.37 -20.55
C ASP A 214 4.19 -9.07 -19.17
N VAL A 215 4.93 -9.39 -18.12
CA VAL A 215 4.58 -9.06 -16.73
C VAL A 215 4.53 -7.55 -16.55
N MET A 216 5.51 -6.80 -17.06
CA MET A 216 5.51 -5.34 -16.99
C MET A 216 4.29 -4.69 -17.64
N ARG A 217 3.80 -5.22 -18.75
CA ARG A 217 2.58 -4.69 -19.41
C ARG A 217 1.34 -4.88 -18.57
N ARG A 218 1.27 -5.97 -17.79
CA ARG A 218 0.09 -6.39 -17.04
C ARG A 218 0.16 -6.10 -15.55
N MET A 219 1.31 -5.67 -15.02
CA MET A 219 1.54 -5.54 -13.58
C MET A 219 0.57 -4.60 -12.86
N PHE A 220 -0.05 -3.68 -13.58
CA PHE A 220 -1.06 -2.75 -13.06
C PHE A 220 -2.49 -3.20 -13.34
N ASP A 221 -2.72 -4.33 -14.01
CA ASP A 221 -4.05 -4.85 -14.24
C ASP A 221 -4.64 -5.37 -12.92
N ALA A 222 -5.89 -5.04 -12.65
CA ALA A 222 -6.55 -5.47 -11.43
C ALA A 222 -6.67 -7.01 -11.40
N GLY A 223 -6.19 -7.61 -10.32
CA GLY A 223 -6.20 -9.07 -10.15
C GLY A 223 -5.03 -9.80 -10.81
N PHE A 224 -4.15 -9.10 -11.53
CA PHE A 224 -2.96 -9.74 -12.10
C PHE A 224 -1.91 -10.01 -11.02
N SER A 225 -1.47 -11.25 -10.90
CA SER A 225 -0.39 -11.69 -10.03
C SER A 225 0.44 -12.76 -10.75
N THR A 226 1.75 -12.72 -10.56
CA THR A 226 2.67 -13.80 -10.99
C THR A 226 2.88 -14.85 -9.89
N LYS A 227 2.18 -14.73 -8.77
CA LYS A 227 2.28 -15.62 -7.62
C LYS A 227 1.16 -16.64 -7.69
N ASP A 228 1.51 -17.89 -7.92
CA ASP A 228 0.58 -19.02 -7.94
C ASP A 228 0.22 -19.41 -6.51
N GLY A 229 -1.00 -19.05 -6.08
CA GLY A 229 -1.56 -19.46 -4.80
C GLY A 229 -1.05 -18.73 -3.57
N PRO A 230 -1.57 -19.08 -2.38
CA PRO A 230 -1.09 -18.58 -1.11
C PRO A 230 0.32 -19.13 -0.83
N ASP A 231 1.22 -18.26 -0.36
CA ASP A 231 2.53 -18.67 0.15
C ASP A 231 2.40 -19.56 1.41
N GLU A 232 3.51 -20.05 1.95
CA GLU A 232 3.54 -20.88 3.18
C GLU A 232 2.84 -20.22 4.40
N THR A 233 2.53 -18.93 4.30
CA THR A 233 1.78 -18.15 5.32
C THR A 233 0.30 -17.97 4.97
N GLY A 234 -0.21 -18.62 3.90
CA GLY A 234 -1.58 -18.50 3.44
C GLY A 234 -1.88 -17.23 2.62
N LYS A 235 -0.83 -16.50 2.16
CA LYS A 235 -0.93 -15.19 1.53
C LYS A 235 -0.55 -15.23 0.05
N GLY A 236 -1.54 -15.34 -0.80
CA GLY A 236 -1.39 -15.18 -2.24
C GLY A 236 -1.36 -13.71 -2.67
N GLY A 237 -0.64 -13.41 -3.74
CA GLY A 237 -0.71 -12.09 -4.36
C GLY A 237 -2.06 -11.89 -5.03
N SER A 238 -2.96 -11.04 -4.51
CA SER A 238 -4.29 -10.81 -5.11
C SER A 238 -4.24 -9.92 -6.36
N GLY A 239 -3.07 -9.46 -6.78
CA GLY A 239 -2.93 -8.58 -7.94
C GLY A 239 -3.56 -7.18 -7.82
N LEU A 240 -4.00 -6.76 -6.62
CA LEU A 240 -4.64 -5.45 -6.42
C LEU A 240 -3.70 -4.37 -5.86
N GLY A 241 -2.51 -4.74 -5.36
CA GLY A 241 -1.60 -3.79 -4.72
C GLY A 241 -1.06 -2.74 -5.70
N LEU A 242 -0.58 -3.16 -6.87
CA LEU A 242 0.00 -2.25 -7.86
C LEU A 242 -1.07 -1.46 -8.62
N SER A 243 -2.23 -2.06 -8.92
CA SER A 243 -3.36 -1.32 -9.51
C SER A 243 -3.82 -0.19 -8.58
N ALA A 244 -3.93 -0.46 -7.27
CA ALA A 244 -4.24 0.58 -6.28
C ALA A 244 -3.15 1.66 -6.21
N CYS A 245 -1.86 1.30 -6.34
CA CYS A 245 -0.78 2.30 -6.42
C CYS A 245 -0.98 3.24 -7.60
N ARG A 246 -1.33 2.71 -8.77
CA ARG A 246 -1.62 3.51 -9.95
C ARG A 246 -2.80 4.46 -9.71
N ASP A 247 -3.93 3.94 -9.22
CA ASP A 247 -5.13 4.74 -8.96
C ASP A 247 -4.84 5.89 -7.96
N ILE A 248 -4.08 5.62 -6.91
CA ILE A 248 -3.68 6.63 -5.93
C ILE A 248 -2.78 7.69 -6.58
N VAL A 249 -1.75 7.27 -7.32
CA VAL A 249 -0.80 8.21 -7.93
C VAL A 249 -1.49 9.07 -8.99
N GLU A 250 -2.37 8.51 -9.82
CA GLU A 250 -3.19 9.24 -10.78
C GLU A 250 -4.14 10.22 -10.08
N GLY A 251 -4.75 9.82 -8.95
CA GLY A 251 -5.54 10.70 -8.09
C GLY A 251 -4.74 11.89 -7.54
N HIS A 252 -3.43 11.74 -7.38
CA HIS A 252 -2.50 12.81 -7.03
C HIS A 252 -1.97 13.59 -8.24
N ARG A 253 -2.55 13.39 -9.44
CA ARG A 253 -2.08 13.97 -10.71
C ARG A 253 -0.63 13.60 -11.02
N GLY A 254 -0.16 12.49 -10.43
CA GLY A 254 1.18 11.96 -10.63
C GLY A 254 1.26 10.97 -11.77
N ARG A 255 2.46 10.43 -11.99
CA ARG A 255 2.74 9.38 -12.97
C ARG A 255 3.63 8.31 -12.36
N ILE A 256 3.44 7.07 -12.82
CA ILE A 256 4.32 5.96 -12.45
C ILE A 256 5.14 5.56 -13.68
N ARG A 257 6.45 5.40 -13.47
CA ARG A 257 7.37 4.82 -14.44
C ARG A 257 7.97 3.56 -13.85
N VAL A 258 8.12 2.51 -14.66
CA VAL A 258 8.70 1.23 -14.26
C VAL A 258 9.83 0.87 -15.21
N GLU A 259 10.95 0.46 -14.63
CA GLU A 259 12.10 -0.11 -15.33
C GLU A 259 12.42 -1.45 -14.67
N SER A 260 12.39 -2.53 -15.43
CA SER A 260 12.67 -3.85 -14.89
C SER A 260 13.27 -4.75 -15.96
N ALA A 261 14.16 -5.63 -15.53
CA ALA A 261 14.70 -6.70 -16.38
C ALA A 261 14.90 -7.95 -15.52
N VAL A 262 14.63 -9.11 -16.08
CA VAL A 262 14.79 -10.40 -15.40
C VAL A 262 16.23 -10.53 -14.88
N GLY A 263 16.37 -10.86 -13.59
CA GLY A 263 17.66 -11.01 -12.90
C GLY A 263 18.38 -9.71 -12.57
N ARG A 264 17.81 -8.54 -12.90
CA ARG A 264 18.42 -7.22 -12.59
C ARG A 264 17.61 -6.39 -11.59
N GLY A 265 16.43 -6.88 -11.18
CA GLY A 265 15.53 -6.19 -10.26
C GLY A 265 14.58 -5.23 -10.96
N THR A 266 13.93 -4.40 -10.15
CA THR A 266 12.90 -3.46 -10.60
C THR A 266 13.14 -2.09 -9.99
N ALA A 267 12.92 -1.04 -10.77
CA ALA A 267 12.83 0.34 -10.30
C ALA A 267 11.45 0.91 -10.63
N ILE A 268 10.72 1.35 -9.62
CA ILE A 268 9.43 2.02 -9.76
C ILE A 268 9.60 3.46 -9.29
N THR A 269 9.35 4.41 -10.18
CA THR A 269 9.42 5.85 -9.91
C THR A 269 8.02 6.44 -9.92
N ILE A 270 7.65 7.09 -8.84
CA ILE A 270 6.42 7.88 -8.69
C ILE A 270 6.82 9.33 -8.84
N ARG A 271 6.24 10.00 -9.82
CA ARG A 271 6.41 11.42 -10.06
C ARG A 271 5.17 12.18 -9.59
N LEU A 272 5.34 13.12 -8.69
CA LEU A 272 4.26 13.96 -8.16
C LEU A 272 4.51 15.43 -8.53
N PRO A 273 3.47 16.17 -8.94
CA PRO A 273 3.59 17.59 -9.20
C PRO A 273 3.82 18.36 -7.88
N LEU A 274 4.61 19.41 -7.93
CA LEU A 274 4.69 20.36 -6.83
C LEU A 274 3.33 21.04 -6.61
N MET A 275 3.12 21.48 -5.40
CA MET A 275 2.00 22.37 -5.10
C MET A 275 2.16 23.65 -5.93
N ALA A 276 1.17 23.99 -6.74
CA ALA A 276 1.16 25.28 -7.40
C ALA A 276 1.32 26.37 -6.30
N PRO A 277 2.20 27.38 -6.49
CA PRO A 277 2.26 28.48 -5.56
C PRO A 277 0.84 29.02 -5.39
N ALA A 278 0.39 29.18 -4.14
CA ALA A 278 -0.87 29.85 -3.87
C ALA A 278 -0.84 31.17 -4.62
N ALA A 279 -1.79 31.35 -5.55
CA ALA A 279 -1.93 32.64 -6.21
C ALA A 279 -2.03 33.68 -5.09
N ALA A 280 -1.08 34.59 -5.02
CA ALA A 280 -1.10 35.66 -4.06
C ALA A 280 -2.40 36.44 -4.31
N ALA A 281 -3.30 36.39 -3.36
CA ALA A 281 -4.56 37.12 -3.34
C ALA A 281 -4.30 38.58 -2.98
#